data_b4a4e74815781c956dbce6517d4bc911
#
_entry.id   b4a4e74815781c956dbce6517d4bc911
#
_cell.length_a   1.000
_cell.length_b   1.000
_cell.length_c   1.000
_cell.angle_alpha   90.00
_cell.angle_beta   90.00
_cell.angle_gamma   90.00
#
_symmetry.space_group_name_H-M   'P 1'
#
loop_
_entity.id
_entity.type
_entity.pdbx_description
1 polymer ?
#
loop_
_entity_poly.entity_id
_entity_poly.type
_entity_poly.pdbx_seq_one_letter_code
_entity_poly.pdbx_strand_id
1 'polypeptide(L)'
;MIRSMKKEKIAPLGMSVPNLSQDEYESLFGKYWAHVYRILRRLVVDPAEAEDLALETFLRLYQRFPIEEKDFQLGGWLYRVATNLGLRSIRSFKRREHYELTAGKYALEGAPETRPTEIIAEKEESVLARQALAQMNERQSQLLVLRYSGMSYKEIASALNLSPTSIGPLLLRAEREFEACYRVLAQEEE
;
A
#
# COMPACT_ATOMS: atom_id res chain seq x y z
N MET A 1 2.17 -51.88 -21.53
CA MET A 1 1.44 -50.69 -21.95
C MET A 1 0.83 -50.07 -20.71
N ILE A 2 1.51 -49.11 -20.09
CA ILE A 2 1.05 -48.40 -18.89
C ILE A 2 0.61 -47.01 -19.36
N ARG A 3 -0.71 -46.78 -19.33
CA ARG A 3 -1.38 -45.55 -19.75
C ARG A 3 -1.10 -44.44 -18.73
N SER A 4 -0.38 -43.39 -19.14
CA SER A 4 -0.11 -42.20 -18.39
C SER A 4 -1.43 -41.52 -18.00
N MET A 5 -1.79 -41.52 -16.72
CA MET A 5 -2.89 -40.74 -16.19
C MET A 5 -2.46 -39.28 -16.07
N LYS A 6 -2.99 -38.44 -16.96
CA LYS A 6 -2.97 -36.98 -16.78
C LYS A 6 -3.63 -36.63 -15.45
N LYS A 7 -2.86 -36.01 -14.53
CA LYS A 7 -3.43 -35.36 -13.36
C LYS A 7 -4.28 -34.18 -13.81
N GLU A 8 -5.59 -34.34 -13.81
CA GLU A 8 -6.52 -33.23 -13.92
C GLU A 8 -6.36 -32.33 -12.69
N LYS A 9 -5.95 -31.07 -12.93
CA LYS A 9 -5.98 -30.01 -11.92
C LYS A 9 -7.45 -29.68 -11.66
N ILE A 10 -7.97 -30.09 -10.52
CA ILE A 10 -9.28 -29.67 -10.04
C ILE A 10 -9.12 -28.20 -9.57
N ALA A 11 -9.55 -27.26 -10.41
CA ALA A 11 -9.66 -25.86 -10.03
C ALA A 11 -10.95 -25.67 -9.19
N PRO A 12 -10.92 -24.94 -8.06
CA PRO A 12 -12.15 -24.62 -7.33
C PRO A 12 -13.05 -23.72 -8.18
N LEU A 13 -14.35 -24.00 -8.16
CA LEU A 13 -15.36 -23.29 -8.92
C LEU A 13 -15.27 -21.77 -8.72
N GLY A 14 -15.03 -21.03 -9.80
CA GLY A 14 -15.13 -19.56 -9.86
C GLY A 14 -13.83 -18.77 -9.86
N MET A 15 -12.66 -19.40 -9.79
CA MET A 15 -11.38 -18.71 -9.94
C MET A 15 -10.85 -18.90 -11.37
N SER A 16 -10.66 -17.80 -12.09
CA SER A 16 -9.90 -17.82 -13.35
C SER A 16 -8.53 -18.45 -13.06
N VAL A 17 -8.13 -19.44 -13.88
CA VAL A 17 -6.81 -20.08 -13.74
C VAL A 17 -5.76 -18.98 -13.94
N PRO A 18 -4.82 -18.78 -12.99
CA PRO A 18 -3.78 -17.76 -13.16
C PRO A 18 -2.98 -18.10 -14.41
N ASN A 19 -2.76 -17.09 -15.23
CA ASN A 19 -1.96 -17.24 -16.45
C ASN A 19 -0.43 -17.22 -16.17
N LEU A 20 -0.02 -17.16 -14.89
CA LEU A 20 1.36 -17.21 -14.45
C LEU A 20 1.72 -18.65 -14.02
N SER A 21 2.81 -19.17 -14.54
CA SER A 21 3.42 -20.38 -13.98
C SER A 21 3.97 -20.12 -12.58
N GLN A 22 4.16 -21.17 -11.80
CA GLN A 22 4.72 -21.04 -10.45
C GLN A 22 6.11 -20.39 -10.49
N ASP A 23 6.98 -20.81 -11.41
CA ASP A 23 8.35 -20.29 -11.56
C ASP A 23 8.37 -18.80 -11.92
N GLU A 24 7.46 -18.36 -12.81
CA GLU A 24 7.29 -16.95 -13.16
C GLU A 24 6.85 -16.14 -11.95
N TYR A 25 5.88 -16.65 -11.18
CA TYR A 25 5.40 -15.96 -9.98
C TYR A 25 6.51 -15.82 -8.93
N GLU A 26 7.26 -16.89 -8.66
CA GLU A 26 8.40 -16.89 -7.71
C GLU A 26 9.49 -15.89 -8.14
N SER A 27 9.80 -15.84 -9.44
CA SER A 27 10.74 -14.86 -9.99
C SER A 27 10.28 -13.43 -9.79
N LEU A 28 9.01 -13.14 -10.07
CA LEU A 28 8.41 -11.81 -9.87
C LEU A 28 8.34 -11.43 -8.38
N PHE A 29 7.97 -12.37 -7.54
CA PHE A 29 7.94 -12.19 -6.09
C PHE A 29 9.32 -11.79 -5.58
N GLY A 30 10.37 -12.56 -5.89
CA GLY A 30 11.73 -12.23 -5.49
C GLY A 30 12.23 -10.88 -5.98
N LYS A 31 11.86 -10.50 -7.22
CA LYS A 31 12.26 -9.24 -7.83
C LYS A 31 11.60 -8.01 -7.18
N TYR A 32 10.32 -8.08 -6.84
CA TYR A 32 9.54 -6.91 -6.44
C TYR A 32 9.21 -6.82 -4.95
N TRP A 33 9.36 -7.92 -4.18
CA TRP A 33 9.02 -8.00 -2.76
C TRP A 33 9.62 -6.85 -1.93
N ALA A 34 10.92 -6.66 -2.02
CA ALA A 34 11.62 -5.67 -1.21
C ALA A 34 11.12 -4.23 -1.45
N HIS A 35 10.73 -3.91 -2.70
CA HIS A 35 10.20 -2.60 -3.05
C HIS A 35 8.76 -2.42 -2.56
N VAL A 36 7.91 -3.43 -2.77
CA VAL A 36 6.52 -3.44 -2.28
C VAL A 36 6.48 -3.31 -0.77
N TYR A 37 7.25 -4.12 -0.06
CA TYR A 37 7.34 -4.08 1.39
C TYR A 37 7.83 -2.73 1.90
N ARG A 38 8.86 -2.14 1.27
CA ARG A 38 9.38 -0.81 1.64
C ARG A 38 8.33 0.30 1.50
N ILE A 39 7.51 0.26 0.44
CA ILE A 39 6.40 1.20 0.26
C ILE A 39 5.42 1.08 1.44
N LEU A 40 5.04 -0.13 1.78
CA LEU A 40 4.07 -0.40 2.85
C LEU A 40 4.61 -0.05 4.24
N ARG A 41 5.89 -0.36 4.52
CA ARG A 41 6.55 0.02 5.79
C ARG A 41 6.61 1.52 6.05
N ARG A 42 6.49 2.36 5.02
CA ARG A 42 6.37 3.81 5.17
C ARG A 42 4.97 4.26 5.55
N LEU A 43 3.97 3.47 5.19
CA LEU A 43 2.56 3.81 5.39
C LEU A 43 1.99 3.22 6.68
N VAL A 44 2.37 2.01 7.03
CA VAL A 44 1.85 1.34 8.22
C VAL A 44 2.92 1.16 9.28
N VAL A 45 2.50 1.23 10.54
CA VAL A 45 3.39 1.17 11.71
C VAL A 45 3.82 -0.26 11.95
N ASP A 46 2.85 -1.17 11.97
CA ASP A 46 3.08 -2.57 12.28
C ASP A 46 3.78 -3.30 11.13
N PRO A 47 4.97 -3.91 11.37
CA PRO A 47 5.64 -4.73 10.38
C PRO A 47 4.81 -5.90 9.87
N ALA A 48 4.02 -6.53 10.74
CA ALA A 48 3.16 -7.65 10.37
C ALA A 48 2.05 -7.19 9.41
N GLU A 49 1.41 -6.05 9.68
CA GLU A 49 0.45 -5.45 8.77
C GLU A 49 1.08 -5.12 7.41
N ALA A 50 2.32 -4.58 7.40
CA ALA A 50 3.03 -4.30 6.16
C ALA A 50 3.30 -5.56 5.33
N GLU A 51 3.62 -6.68 6.00
CA GLU A 51 3.82 -7.98 5.37
C GLU A 51 2.52 -8.52 4.79
N ASP A 52 1.43 -8.47 5.55
CA ASP A 52 0.09 -8.90 5.10
C ASP A 52 -0.37 -8.12 3.86
N LEU A 53 -0.21 -6.80 3.86
CA LEU A 53 -0.54 -5.96 2.71
C LEU A 53 0.38 -6.23 1.51
N ALA A 54 1.64 -6.57 1.74
CA ALA A 54 2.55 -6.98 0.69
C ALA A 54 2.10 -8.30 0.07
N LEU A 55 1.78 -9.31 0.89
CA LEU A 55 1.22 -10.58 0.43
C LEU A 55 -0.08 -10.38 -0.33
N GLU A 56 -0.98 -9.52 0.15
CA GLU A 56 -2.21 -9.16 -0.57
C GLU A 56 -1.92 -8.53 -1.94
N THR A 57 -0.87 -7.70 -2.05
CA THR A 57 -0.43 -7.13 -3.33
C THR A 57 -0.08 -8.21 -4.34
N PHE A 58 0.69 -9.22 -3.91
CA PHE A 58 1.08 -10.34 -4.77
C PHE A 58 -0.06 -11.34 -5.02
N LEU A 59 -0.98 -11.51 -4.07
CA LEU A 59 -2.19 -12.28 -4.30
C LEU A 59 -3.06 -11.65 -5.40
N ARG A 60 -3.18 -10.33 -5.40
CA ARG A 60 -3.88 -9.61 -6.48
C ARG A 60 -3.18 -9.74 -7.83
N LEU A 61 -1.84 -9.77 -7.84
CA LEU A 61 -1.08 -10.08 -9.04
C LEU A 61 -1.45 -11.48 -9.56
N TYR A 62 -1.42 -12.48 -8.69
CA TYR A 62 -1.76 -13.85 -9.05
C TYR A 62 -3.18 -14.00 -9.61
N GLN A 63 -4.14 -13.28 -9.02
CA GLN A 63 -5.56 -13.36 -9.41
C GLN A 63 -5.91 -12.56 -10.68
N ARG A 64 -5.17 -11.48 -10.97
CA ARG A 64 -5.54 -10.49 -11.99
C ARG A 64 -4.39 -10.14 -12.93
N PHE A 65 -3.46 -11.05 -13.14
CA PHE A 65 -2.33 -10.77 -14.02
C PHE A 65 -2.83 -10.35 -15.42
N PRO A 66 -2.65 -9.09 -15.83
CA PRO A 66 -3.12 -8.59 -17.12
C PRO A 66 -2.13 -8.98 -18.22
N ILE A 67 -2.36 -10.12 -18.86
CA ILE A 67 -1.46 -10.71 -19.88
C ILE A 67 -1.56 -10.01 -21.24
N GLU A 68 -2.65 -9.30 -21.49
CA GLU A 68 -3.00 -8.87 -22.86
C GLU A 68 -2.55 -7.46 -23.22
N GLU A 69 -2.03 -6.67 -22.31
CA GLU A 69 -1.59 -5.31 -22.61
C GLU A 69 -0.11 -5.29 -23.01
N LYS A 70 0.18 -5.01 -24.29
CA LYS A 70 1.55 -4.95 -24.87
C LYS A 70 2.52 -4.03 -24.14
N ASP A 71 2.03 -3.03 -23.41
CA ASP A 71 2.82 -2.04 -22.67
C ASP A 71 2.66 -2.12 -21.15
N PHE A 72 2.19 -3.25 -20.63
CA PHE A 72 1.96 -3.42 -19.21
C PHE A 72 3.26 -3.37 -18.40
N GLN A 73 3.39 -2.33 -17.58
CA GLN A 73 4.53 -2.17 -16.68
C GLN A 73 4.19 -2.76 -15.31
N LEU A 74 4.50 -4.04 -15.13
CA LEU A 74 4.22 -4.78 -13.92
C LEU A 74 4.70 -4.10 -12.64
N GLY A 75 5.94 -3.57 -12.63
CA GLY A 75 6.47 -2.87 -11.47
C GLY A 75 5.61 -1.66 -11.10
N GLY A 76 5.24 -0.83 -12.06
CA GLY A 76 4.36 0.31 -11.84
C GLY A 76 2.99 -0.10 -11.27
N TRP A 77 2.42 -1.18 -11.80
CA TRP A 77 1.15 -1.71 -11.30
C TRP A 77 1.26 -2.19 -9.83
N LEU A 78 2.28 -2.99 -9.52
CA LEU A 78 2.53 -3.49 -8.16
C LEU A 78 2.69 -2.33 -7.16
N TYR A 79 3.50 -1.33 -7.51
CA TYR A 79 3.74 -0.17 -6.66
C TYR A 79 2.48 0.65 -6.41
N ARG A 80 1.64 0.84 -7.44
CA ARG A 80 0.34 1.48 -7.30
C ARG A 80 -0.60 0.68 -6.41
N VAL A 81 -0.67 -0.65 -6.57
CA VAL A 81 -1.52 -1.50 -5.73
C VAL A 81 -1.08 -1.45 -4.27
N ALA A 82 0.22 -1.61 -3.99
CA ALA A 82 0.77 -1.53 -2.66
C ALA A 82 0.50 -0.16 -2.00
N THR A 83 0.76 0.93 -2.73
CA THR A 83 0.49 2.29 -2.24
C THR A 83 -0.99 2.48 -1.90
N ASN A 84 -1.90 2.00 -2.76
CA ASN A 84 -3.34 2.10 -2.51
C ASN A 84 -3.78 1.30 -1.28
N LEU A 85 -3.23 0.11 -1.09
CA LEU A 85 -3.52 -0.70 0.09
C LEU A 85 -3.05 0.00 1.37
N GLY A 86 -1.82 0.46 1.41
CA GLY A 86 -1.28 1.18 2.56
C GLY A 86 -2.03 2.48 2.86
N LEU A 87 -2.36 3.30 1.84
CA LEU A 87 -3.16 4.53 2.02
C LEU A 87 -4.58 4.23 2.52
N ARG A 88 -5.18 3.12 2.10
CA ARG A 88 -6.49 2.68 2.64
C ARG A 88 -6.38 2.25 4.09
N SER A 89 -5.31 1.56 4.46
CA SER A 89 -5.08 1.14 5.85
C SER A 89 -4.98 2.34 6.78
N ILE A 90 -4.13 3.33 6.50
CA ILE A 90 -3.99 4.51 7.36
C ILE A 90 -5.28 5.35 7.44
N ARG A 91 -6.05 5.47 6.35
CA ARG A 91 -7.36 6.14 6.36
C ARG A 91 -8.41 5.36 7.16
N SER A 92 -8.37 4.04 7.11
CA SER A 92 -9.27 3.18 7.89
C SER A 92 -8.94 3.24 9.38
N PHE A 93 -7.65 3.28 9.74
CA PHE A 93 -7.19 3.44 11.11
C PHE A 93 -7.68 4.77 11.69
N LYS A 94 -7.46 5.89 11.00
CA LYS A 94 -7.92 7.22 11.44
C LYS A 94 -9.44 7.29 11.63
N ARG A 95 -10.22 6.64 10.76
CA ARG A 95 -11.68 6.59 10.94
C ARG A 95 -12.08 5.80 12.17
N ARG A 96 -11.46 4.64 12.44
CA ARG A 96 -11.74 3.83 13.64
C ARG A 96 -11.40 4.60 14.90
N GLU A 97 -10.22 5.20 14.97
CA GLU A 97 -9.79 6.04 16.09
C GLU A 97 -10.80 7.18 16.36
N HIS A 98 -11.26 7.88 15.32
CA HIS A 98 -12.27 8.92 15.46
C HIS A 98 -13.62 8.38 15.97
N TYR A 99 -14.06 7.21 15.49
CA TYR A 99 -15.29 6.58 15.97
C TYR A 99 -15.15 6.08 17.42
N GLU A 100 -14.02 5.51 17.81
CA GLU A 100 -13.75 5.08 19.17
C GLU A 100 -13.70 6.27 20.15
N LEU A 101 -13.06 7.36 19.79
CA LEU A 101 -13.05 8.60 20.58
C LEU A 101 -14.46 9.20 20.71
N THR A 102 -15.26 9.12 19.65
CA THR A 102 -16.65 9.63 19.66
C THR A 102 -17.58 8.68 20.41
N ALA A 103 -17.44 7.37 20.27
CA ALA A 103 -18.20 6.36 20.98
C ALA A 103 -17.76 6.22 22.44
N GLY A 104 -16.48 6.36 22.75
CA GLY A 104 -15.94 6.31 24.10
C GLY A 104 -16.42 7.43 25.02
N LYS A 105 -17.02 8.48 24.47
CA LYS A 105 -17.81 9.45 25.26
C LYS A 105 -19.12 8.84 25.80
N TYR A 106 -19.53 7.65 25.34
CA TYR A 106 -20.75 6.95 25.75
C TYR A 106 -20.54 5.55 26.34
N ALA A 107 -19.31 5.03 26.37
CA ALA A 107 -19.02 3.69 26.88
C ALA A 107 -17.74 3.69 27.73
N LEU A 108 -17.90 4.00 29.02
CA LEU A 108 -17.00 3.53 30.05
C LEU A 108 -17.35 2.06 30.28
N GLU A 109 -16.57 1.14 29.74
CA GLU A 109 -16.23 -0.20 30.21
C GLU A 109 -15.93 -1.14 29.01
N GLY A 110 -14.69 -1.65 28.99
CA GLY A 110 -14.33 -2.86 28.28
C GLY A 110 -13.68 -2.74 26.90
N ALA A 111 -12.65 -1.91 26.74
CA ALA A 111 -11.72 -2.09 25.61
C ALA A 111 -10.60 -3.06 26.03
N PRO A 112 -10.29 -4.13 25.26
CA PRO A 112 -9.10 -4.91 25.53
C PRO A 112 -7.87 -4.06 25.28
N GLU A 113 -7.10 -3.81 26.34
CA GLU A 113 -5.74 -3.31 26.27
C GLU A 113 -4.85 -4.34 25.57
N THR A 114 -4.75 -4.27 24.26
CA THR A 114 -3.67 -4.91 23.51
C THR A 114 -3.01 -3.88 22.62
N ARG A 115 -2.44 -2.86 23.23
CA ARG A 115 -1.31 -2.19 22.63
C ARG A 115 -0.06 -2.94 23.12
N PRO A 116 0.71 -3.60 22.25
CA PRO A 116 2.05 -3.99 22.64
C PRO A 116 2.84 -2.73 22.96
N THR A 117 3.21 -2.59 24.20
CA THR A 117 3.94 -1.44 24.77
C THR A 117 5.40 -1.34 24.27
N GLU A 118 5.72 -2.04 23.19
CA GLU A 118 7.07 -2.12 22.61
C GLU A 118 7.18 -1.61 21.18
N ILE A 119 6.14 -1.00 20.60
CA ILE A 119 6.30 -0.15 19.42
C ILE A 119 6.73 1.23 19.92
N ILE A 120 7.85 1.19 20.64
CA ILE A 120 8.52 2.32 21.22
C ILE A 120 8.92 3.28 20.11
N ALA A 121 8.40 4.48 20.24
CA ALA A 121 8.91 5.71 19.66
C ALA A 121 9.16 5.64 18.14
N GLU A 122 8.18 5.24 17.36
CA GLU A 122 8.02 5.97 16.13
C GLU A 122 7.86 7.41 16.56
N LYS A 123 8.86 8.24 16.18
CA LYS A 123 8.85 9.65 16.53
C LYS A 123 7.46 10.19 16.22
N GLU A 124 6.88 10.97 17.08
CA GLU A 124 5.60 11.66 16.91
C GLU A 124 5.45 12.22 15.49
N GLU A 125 6.56 12.74 14.92
CA GLU A 125 6.68 13.16 13.53
C GLU A 125 6.24 12.11 12.48
N SER A 126 6.49 10.80 12.74
CA SER A 126 6.11 9.73 11.81
C SER A 126 4.60 9.46 11.83
N VAL A 127 3.99 9.62 12.99
CA VAL A 127 2.52 9.51 13.17
C VAL A 127 1.85 10.68 12.45
N LEU A 128 2.30 11.91 12.74
CA LEU A 128 1.81 13.12 12.09
C LEU A 128 1.95 13.06 10.56
N ALA A 129 3.08 12.57 10.06
CA ALA A 129 3.30 12.42 8.63
C ALA A 129 2.29 11.45 7.97
N ARG A 130 1.98 10.32 8.62
CA ARG A 130 0.94 9.38 8.12
C ARG A 130 -0.45 9.99 8.18
N GLN A 131 -0.77 10.71 9.23
CA GLN A 131 -2.04 11.42 9.38
C GLN A 131 -2.19 12.49 8.29
N ALA A 132 -1.14 13.26 7.99
CA ALA A 132 -1.12 14.21 6.90
C ALA A 132 -1.37 13.53 5.54
N LEU A 133 -0.66 12.44 5.23
CA LEU A 133 -0.88 11.64 4.02
C LEU A 133 -2.32 11.10 3.93
N ALA A 134 -2.94 10.73 5.05
CA ALA A 134 -4.31 10.23 5.08
C ALA A 134 -5.35 11.32 4.75
N GLN A 135 -5.07 12.59 5.07
CA GLN A 135 -5.94 13.74 4.78
C GLN A 135 -5.82 14.24 3.34
N MET A 136 -4.66 14.05 2.70
CA MET A 136 -4.40 14.52 1.35
C MET A 136 -5.26 13.84 0.29
N ASN A 137 -5.36 14.49 -0.87
CA ASN A 137 -5.89 13.84 -2.08
C ASN A 137 -5.09 12.57 -2.42
N GLU A 138 -5.80 11.51 -2.80
CA GLU A 138 -5.21 10.19 -3.06
C GLU A 138 -4.03 10.23 -4.05
N ARG A 139 -4.18 11.00 -5.13
CA ARG A 139 -3.14 11.11 -6.17
C ARG A 139 -1.89 11.82 -5.67
N GLN A 140 -2.05 12.83 -4.83
CA GLN A 140 -0.94 13.56 -4.23
C GLN A 140 -0.21 12.70 -3.20
N SER A 141 -0.96 11.99 -2.34
CA SER A 141 -0.36 11.03 -1.40
C SER A 141 0.41 9.92 -2.13
N GLN A 142 -0.15 9.37 -3.22
CA GLN A 142 0.55 8.37 -4.06
C GLN A 142 1.87 8.90 -4.62
N LEU A 143 1.89 10.12 -5.15
CA LEU A 143 3.09 10.76 -5.70
C LEU A 143 4.21 10.84 -4.64
N LEU A 144 3.89 11.33 -3.45
CA LEU A 144 4.86 11.45 -2.36
C LEU A 144 5.36 10.09 -1.90
N VAL A 145 4.45 9.15 -1.62
CA VAL A 145 4.83 7.81 -1.15
C VAL A 145 5.77 7.12 -2.13
N LEU A 146 5.46 7.14 -3.42
CA LEU A 146 6.30 6.54 -4.45
C LEU A 146 7.65 7.26 -4.56
N ARG A 147 7.66 8.59 -4.54
CA ARG A 147 8.90 9.38 -4.61
C ARG A 147 9.83 9.08 -3.44
N TYR A 148 9.31 9.15 -2.22
CA TYR A 148 10.09 8.91 -1.01
C TYR A 148 10.42 7.43 -0.78
N SER A 149 9.75 6.50 -1.49
CA SER A 149 10.16 5.09 -1.56
C SER A 149 11.32 4.83 -2.54
N GLY A 150 11.87 5.88 -3.16
CA GLY A 150 13.04 5.81 -4.03
C GLY A 150 12.72 5.60 -5.50
N MET A 151 11.45 5.75 -5.92
CA MET A 151 11.06 5.62 -7.32
C MET A 151 11.56 6.81 -8.16
N SER A 152 12.04 6.51 -9.35
CA SER A 152 12.35 7.51 -10.37
C SER A 152 11.08 8.14 -10.94
N TYR A 153 11.18 9.31 -11.53
CA TYR A 153 10.06 9.97 -12.22
C TYR A 153 9.42 9.10 -13.30
N LYS A 154 10.22 8.29 -13.99
CA LYS A 154 9.73 7.36 -15.02
C LYS A 154 8.89 6.24 -14.41
N GLU A 155 9.32 5.68 -13.28
CA GLU A 155 8.58 4.64 -12.57
C GLU A 155 7.29 5.19 -11.94
N ILE A 156 7.34 6.39 -11.35
CA ILE A 156 6.15 7.06 -10.80
C ILE A 156 5.14 7.36 -11.93
N ALA A 157 5.62 7.89 -13.06
CA ALA A 157 4.77 8.17 -14.21
C ALA A 157 4.08 6.91 -14.71
N SER A 158 4.82 5.80 -14.84
CA SER A 158 4.28 4.49 -15.18
C SER A 158 3.26 3.99 -14.16
N ALA A 159 3.59 4.05 -12.86
CA ALA A 159 2.71 3.58 -11.79
C ALA A 159 1.37 4.34 -11.76
N LEU A 160 1.39 5.65 -12.02
CA LEU A 160 0.22 6.53 -11.92
C LEU A 160 -0.43 6.85 -13.27
N ASN A 161 0.07 6.27 -14.35
CA ASN A 161 -0.37 6.54 -15.73
C ASN A 161 -0.31 8.05 -16.06
N LEU A 162 0.88 8.63 -15.86
CA LEU A 162 1.19 10.06 -16.06
C LEU A 162 2.32 10.23 -17.06
N SER A 163 2.46 11.45 -17.59
CA SER A 163 3.66 11.83 -18.32
C SER A 163 4.84 12.06 -17.36
N PRO A 164 6.06 11.54 -17.66
CA PRO A 164 7.24 11.80 -16.83
C PRO A 164 7.53 13.29 -16.63
N THR A 165 7.24 14.13 -17.61
CA THR A 165 7.41 15.58 -17.54
C THR A 165 6.47 16.27 -16.57
N SER A 166 5.32 15.64 -16.27
CA SER A 166 4.33 16.16 -15.32
C SER A 166 4.69 15.86 -13.87
N ILE A 167 5.57 14.90 -13.61
CA ILE A 167 5.85 14.43 -12.24
C ILE A 167 6.44 15.53 -11.37
N GLY A 168 7.41 16.30 -11.84
CA GLY A 168 8.04 17.36 -11.07
C GLY A 168 7.04 18.42 -10.57
N PRO A 169 6.28 19.08 -11.45
CA PRO A 169 5.24 20.03 -11.04
C PRO A 169 4.17 19.44 -10.12
N LEU A 170 3.80 18.16 -10.32
CA LEU A 170 2.82 17.48 -9.48
C LEU A 170 3.37 17.17 -8.09
N LEU A 171 4.64 16.76 -7.98
CA LEU A 171 5.32 16.55 -6.69
C LEU A 171 5.40 17.86 -5.90
N LEU A 172 5.79 18.95 -6.53
CA LEU A 172 5.84 20.25 -5.84
C LEU A 172 4.48 20.67 -5.25
N ARG A 173 3.39 20.38 -5.96
CA ARG A 173 2.03 20.64 -5.44
C ARG A 173 1.70 19.68 -4.29
N ALA A 174 2.06 18.40 -4.41
CA ALA A 174 1.83 17.43 -3.37
C ALA A 174 2.63 17.74 -2.09
N GLU A 175 3.86 18.21 -2.21
CA GLU A 175 4.70 18.64 -1.09
C GLU A 175 4.09 19.83 -0.34
N ARG A 176 3.57 20.82 -1.06
CA ARG A 176 2.86 21.97 -0.44
C ARG A 176 1.58 21.55 0.28
N GLU A 177 0.82 20.65 -0.31
CA GLU A 177 -0.38 20.11 0.32
C GLU A 177 -0.04 19.31 1.59
N PHE A 178 1.00 18.48 1.52
CA PHE A 178 1.49 17.76 2.68
C PHE A 178 1.92 18.71 3.80
N GLU A 179 2.70 19.73 3.48
CA GLU A 179 3.14 20.73 4.44
C GLU A 179 1.95 21.45 5.11
N ALA A 180 0.92 21.80 4.34
CA ALA A 180 -0.29 22.41 4.88
C ALA A 180 -1.02 21.46 5.85
N CYS A 181 -1.25 20.20 5.45
CA CYS A 181 -1.89 19.19 6.31
C CYS A 181 -1.07 18.93 7.56
N TYR A 182 0.25 18.79 7.42
CA TYR A 182 1.15 18.51 8.55
C TYR A 182 1.16 19.65 9.58
N ARG A 183 1.22 20.91 9.14
CA ARG A 183 1.18 22.07 10.04
C ARG A 183 -0.10 22.14 10.86
N VAL A 184 -1.24 21.88 10.24
CA VAL A 184 -2.52 21.87 10.96
C VAL A 184 -2.50 20.84 12.07
N LEU A 185 -2.04 19.61 11.77
CA LEU A 185 -1.96 18.53 12.74
C LEU A 185 -0.97 18.82 13.88
N ALA A 186 0.20 19.39 13.56
CA ALA A 186 1.21 19.73 14.55
C ALA A 186 0.76 20.85 15.51
N GLN A 187 -0.16 21.74 15.08
CA GLN A 187 -0.73 22.79 15.94
C GLN A 187 -1.90 22.29 16.80
N GLU A 188 -2.53 21.19 16.45
CA GLU A 188 -3.61 20.57 17.24
C GLU A 188 -3.06 19.76 18.45
N GLU A 189 -1.77 19.45 18.44
CA GLU A 189 -1.08 18.69 19.52
C GLU A 189 -0.36 19.60 20.55
N GLU A 190 -0.20 20.91 20.29
CA GLU A 190 0.33 21.90 21.25
C GLU A 190 -0.78 22.46 22.17
#